data_dcb78d52f0c661f60756e5dd0c33e252
#
_entry.id   dcb78d52f0c661f60756e5dd0c33e252
#
_cell.length_a   1.000
_cell.length_b   1.000
_cell.length_c   1.000
_cell.angle_alpha   90.00
_cell.angle_beta   90.00
_cell.angle_gamma   90.00
#
_symmetry.space_group_name_H-M   'P 1'
#
loop_
_entity.id
_entity.type
_entity.pdbx_description
1 polymer ?
#
loop_
_entity_poly.entity_id
_entity_poly.type
_entity_poly.pdbx_seq_one_letter_code
_entity_poly.pdbx_strand_id
1 'polypeptide(L)'
;MKPVFKYLTLLLALPFFCACGNEEYTTKSTIYGVVIEATDNTPIEGVMVTNETTGKNCITAADGYYEFQNLQFGKTYKIRAEKDGYIPSPQSITPTELRDKIELNIKMSRRP
;
A
#
# COMPACT_ATOMS: atom_id res chain seq x y z
N MET A 1 -24.06 -19.47 -40.78
CA MET A 1 -23.96 -19.26 -40.43
C MET A 1 -23.69 -18.95 -39.74
N LYS A 2 -23.66 -18.76 -39.52
CA LYS A 2 -23.38 -18.38 -38.88
C LYS A 2 -22.97 -17.91 -38.13
N PRO A 3 -23.01 -17.84 -38.20
CA PRO A 3 -22.62 -17.28 -37.45
C PRO A 3 -22.20 -16.77 -36.78
N VAL A 4 -22.20 -16.50 -36.77
CA VAL A 4 -21.92 -16.01 -36.27
C VAL A 4 -21.82 -15.47 -35.54
N PHE A 5 -21.86 -15.29 -35.47
CA PHE A 5 -21.80 -14.84 -34.92
C PHE A 5 -21.86 -14.51 -34.10
N LYS A 6 -21.76 -14.40 -34.11
CA LYS A 6 -21.78 -14.23 -33.49
C LYS A 6 -21.48 -13.87 -32.75
N TYR A 7 -21.34 -13.78 -32.73
CA TYR A 7 -21.02 -13.54 -32.12
C TYR A 7 -20.90 -12.98 -31.36
N LEU A 8 -20.80 -12.92 -31.53
CA LEU A 8 -20.68 -12.53 -31.01
C LEU A 8 -20.67 -12.05 -30.23
N THR A 9 -20.68 -12.03 -30.35
CA THR A 9 -20.73 -11.70 -29.68
C THR A 9 -20.57 -11.39 -28.87
N LEU A 10 -20.42 -11.40 -28.86
CA LEU A 10 -20.25 -11.21 -28.20
C LEU A 10 -19.99 -10.80 -27.55
N LEU A 11 -19.82 -10.74 -27.68
CA LEU A 11 -19.52 -10.43 -27.15
C LEU A 11 -19.35 -9.93 -26.53
N LEU A 12 -19.30 -9.81 -26.62
CA LEU A 12 -19.14 -9.38 -26.07
C LEU A 12 -19.04 -8.94 -25.37
N ALA A 13 -19.06 -8.85 -25.37
CA ALA A 13 -19.02 -8.46 -24.64
C ALA A 13 -18.76 -8.07 -23.94
N LEU A 14 -18.61 -7.92 -23.89
CA LEU A 14 -18.40 -7.58 -23.18
C LEU A 14 -18.22 -7.14 -22.44
N PRO A 15 -18.15 -6.97 -22.40
CA PRO A 15 -17.97 -6.52 -21.55
C PRO A 15 -17.72 -5.96 -21.03
N PHE A 16 -17.79 -5.68 -21.01
CA PHE A 16 -17.67 -5.10 -20.54
C PHE A 16 -17.74 -4.69 -19.83
N PHE A 17 -17.59 -4.62 -19.74
CA PHE A 17 -17.67 -4.21 -19.00
C PHE A 17 -17.61 -3.91 -18.22
N CYS A 18 -17.42 -3.96 -18.15
CA CYS A 18 -17.43 -3.69 -17.36
C CYS A 18 -17.20 -3.37 -16.70
N ALA A 19 -17.07 -3.25 -16.70
CA ALA A 19 -16.90 -2.96 -15.95
C ALA A 19 -16.94 -2.48 -15.36
N CYS A 20 -17.07 -2.29 -15.31
CA CYS A 20 -17.19 -1.82 -14.69
C CYS A 20 -17.30 -1.55 -14.04
N GLY A 21 -17.37 -1.53 -13.88
CA GLY A 21 -17.46 -1.36 -13.09
C GLY A 21 -17.35 -0.96 -12.51
N ASN A 22 -17.28 -0.84 -12.45
CA ASN A 22 -17.09 -0.45 -11.72
C ASN A 22 -16.99 0.35 -11.22
N GLU A 23 -17.16 0.72 -11.57
CA GLU A 23 -17.03 1.55 -10.91
C GLU A 23 -17.52 1.65 -9.73
N GLU A 24 -17.37 1.06 -9.14
CA GLU A 24 -17.82 1.14 -7.87
C GLU A 24 -16.89 1.85 -7.01
N TYR A 25 -17.33 2.35 -5.89
CA TYR A 25 -16.46 3.02 -4.96
C TYR A 25 -15.50 2.04 -4.39
N THR A 26 -14.24 2.39 -4.36
CA THR A 26 -13.30 1.58 -3.66
C THR A 26 -13.37 1.94 -2.18
N THR A 27 -13.37 0.92 -1.33
CA THR A 27 -13.22 1.12 0.11
C THR A 27 -11.82 0.78 0.55
N LYS A 28 -10.91 0.62 -0.40
CA LYS A 28 -9.55 0.20 -0.11
C LYS A 28 -8.55 1.28 -0.39
N SER A 29 -7.52 1.30 0.40
CA SER A 29 -6.48 2.31 0.32
C SER A 29 -5.12 1.65 0.36
N THR A 30 -4.09 2.39 -0.03
CA THR A 30 -2.70 1.97 0.04
C THR A 30 -1.96 2.93 0.95
N ILE A 31 -1.21 2.39 1.91
CA ILE A 31 -0.28 3.18 2.70
C ILE A 31 1.10 3.00 2.11
N TYR A 32 1.76 4.08 1.80
CA TYR A 32 3.09 4.03 1.21
C TYR A 32 3.95 5.13 1.80
N GLY A 33 5.25 5.02 1.63
CA GLY A 33 6.15 6.06 2.10
C GLY A 33 7.60 5.61 2.01
N VAL A 34 8.46 6.38 2.63
CA VAL A 34 9.88 6.06 2.68
C VAL A 34 10.33 6.06 4.14
N VAL A 35 11.32 5.20 4.42
CA VAL A 35 11.98 5.17 5.73
C VAL A 35 13.31 5.88 5.58
N ILE A 36 13.54 6.87 6.42
CA ILE A 36 14.72 7.71 6.32
C ILE A 36 15.41 7.84 7.67
N GLU A 37 16.68 8.20 7.63
CA GLU A 37 17.46 8.52 8.84
C GLU A 37 16.95 9.81 9.44
N ALA A 38 16.78 9.82 10.75
CA ALA A 38 16.31 11.02 11.43
C ALA A 38 17.34 12.15 11.38
N THR A 39 18.63 11.83 11.25
CA THR A 39 19.69 12.83 11.32
C THR A 39 19.89 13.59 10.02
N ASP A 40 19.78 12.92 8.87
CA ASP A 40 20.13 13.55 7.60
C ASP A 40 19.13 13.25 6.48
N ASN A 41 18.02 12.58 6.80
CA ASN A 41 16.95 12.28 5.87
C ASN A 41 17.36 11.38 4.70
N THR A 42 18.44 10.60 4.86
CA THR A 42 18.82 9.66 3.81
C THR A 42 17.95 8.41 3.88
N PRO A 43 17.63 7.81 2.73
CA PRO A 43 16.81 6.58 2.73
C PRO A 43 17.55 5.42 3.38
N ILE A 44 16.78 4.54 4.00
CA ILE A 44 17.34 3.34 4.63
C ILE A 44 16.81 2.12 3.91
N GLU A 45 17.71 1.35 3.32
CA GLU A 45 17.38 0.09 2.68
C GLU A 45 17.34 -1.03 3.72
N GLY A 46 16.50 -2.04 3.47
CA GLY A 46 16.52 -3.24 4.29
C GLY A 46 15.79 -3.12 5.63
N VAL A 47 14.93 -2.12 5.77
CA VAL A 47 14.12 -1.97 6.98
C VAL A 47 12.92 -2.89 6.87
N MET A 48 12.65 -3.65 7.92
CA MET A 48 11.43 -4.45 7.95
C MET A 48 10.30 -3.58 8.47
N VAL A 49 9.35 -3.30 7.59
CA VAL A 49 8.16 -2.52 7.94
C VAL A 49 7.02 -3.50 8.08
N THR A 50 6.42 -3.52 9.26
CA THR A 50 5.37 -4.47 9.59
C THR A 50 4.07 -3.72 9.86
N ASN A 51 3.01 -4.17 9.20
CA ASN A 51 1.67 -3.73 9.54
C ASN A 51 1.18 -4.67 10.62
N GLU A 52 1.29 -4.24 11.89
CA GLU A 52 0.96 -5.11 13.01
C GLU A 52 -0.51 -5.46 13.07
N THR A 53 -1.35 -4.62 12.50
CA THR A 53 -2.79 -4.88 12.51
C THR A 53 -3.17 -6.03 11.59
N THR A 54 -2.50 -6.16 10.45
CA THR A 54 -2.78 -7.24 9.50
C THR A 54 -1.77 -8.38 9.56
N GLY A 55 -0.62 -8.15 10.17
CA GLY A 55 0.45 -9.14 10.23
C GLY A 55 1.34 -9.19 9.02
N LYS A 56 1.12 -8.33 8.03
CA LYS A 56 1.94 -8.31 6.82
C LYS A 56 3.16 -7.44 7.00
N ASN A 57 4.23 -7.77 6.29
CA ASN A 57 5.44 -6.96 6.35
C ASN A 57 6.08 -6.86 4.97
N CYS A 58 6.99 -5.90 4.84
CA CYS A 58 7.79 -5.74 3.64
C CYS A 58 9.14 -5.17 4.03
N ILE A 59 10.11 -5.31 3.12
CA ILE A 59 11.46 -4.81 3.32
C ILE A 59 11.65 -3.62 2.39
N THR A 60 12.20 -2.52 2.92
CA THR A 60 12.37 -1.33 2.10
C THR A 60 13.41 -1.54 1.00
N ALA A 61 13.15 -0.92 -0.15
CA ALA A 61 14.06 -0.92 -1.27
C ALA A 61 15.21 0.06 -1.03
N ALA A 62 16.12 0.18 -2.00
CA ALA A 62 17.30 1.04 -1.86
C ALA A 62 16.93 2.50 -1.61
N ASP A 63 15.77 2.94 -2.09
CA ASP A 63 15.27 4.29 -1.88
C ASP A 63 14.43 4.43 -0.61
N GLY A 64 14.38 3.39 0.22
CA GLY A 64 13.64 3.40 1.47
C GLY A 64 12.15 3.17 1.32
N TYR A 65 11.69 2.88 0.11
CA TYR A 65 10.26 2.80 -0.19
C TYR A 65 9.62 1.54 0.39
N TYR A 66 8.40 1.70 0.91
CA TYR A 66 7.56 0.59 1.35
C TYR A 66 6.11 0.87 0.98
N GLU A 67 5.29 -0.17 0.99
CA GLU A 67 3.91 -0.04 0.56
C GLU A 67 3.07 -1.18 1.11
N PHE A 68 1.85 -0.85 1.58
CA PHE A 68 0.85 -1.84 1.97
C PHE A 68 -0.43 -1.52 1.23
N GLN A 69 -0.96 -2.50 0.51
CA GLN A 69 -2.16 -2.33 -0.31
C GLN A 69 -3.37 -2.99 0.33
N ASN A 70 -4.54 -2.67 -0.21
CA ASN A 70 -5.81 -3.30 0.17
C ASN A 70 -6.19 -3.05 1.62
N LEU A 71 -6.00 -1.82 2.09
CA LEU A 71 -6.35 -1.42 3.44
C LEU A 71 -7.70 -0.71 3.43
N GLN A 72 -8.40 -0.74 4.55
CA GLN A 72 -9.75 -0.22 4.65
C GLN A 72 -9.76 1.19 5.20
N PHE A 73 -10.65 2.04 4.67
CA PHE A 73 -10.88 3.36 5.23
C PHE A 73 -11.47 3.23 6.62
N GLY A 74 -11.09 4.15 7.49
CA GLY A 74 -11.66 4.23 8.82
C GLY A 74 -11.07 3.26 9.82
N LYS A 75 -10.18 2.39 9.39
CA LYS A 75 -9.52 1.45 10.27
C LYS A 75 -8.13 1.94 10.59
N THR A 76 -7.74 1.90 11.86
CA THR A 76 -6.43 2.33 12.29
C THR A 76 -5.44 1.18 12.14
N TYR A 77 -4.33 1.45 11.49
CA TYR A 77 -3.27 0.47 11.27
C TYR A 77 -2.03 0.90 12.04
N LYS A 78 -1.41 -0.06 12.71
CA LYS A 78 -0.14 0.17 13.39
C LYS A 78 0.98 -0.31 12.51
N ILE A 79 1.86 0.62 12.15
CA ILE A 79 2.98 0.35 11.24
C ILE A 79 4.25 0.47 12.06
N ARG A 80 5.11 -0.54 12.00
CA ARG A 80 6.33 -0.56 12.80
C ARG A 80 7.52 -0.82 11.89
N ALA A 81 8.52 0.02 12.00
CA ALA A 81 9.75 -0.13 11.23
C ALA A 81 10.87 -0.61 12.14
N GLU A 82 11.61 -1.62 11.70
CA GLU A 82 12.68 -2.23 12.49
C GLU A 82 13.87 -2.53 11.60
N LYS A 83 15.06 -2.30 12.15
CA LYS A 83 16.30 -2.69 11.50
C LYS A 83 17.39 -2.78 12.58
N ASP A 84 18.30 -3.75 12.43
CA ASP A 84 19.41 -3.87 13.36
C ASP A 84 20.19 -2.56 13.42
N GLY A 85 20.54 -2.15 14.64
CA GLY A 85 21.27 -0.90 14.84
C GLY A 85 20.39 0.33 14.93
N TYR A 86 19.07 0.16 14.81
CA TYR A 86 18.13 1.27 14.89
C TYR A 86 17.12 1.03 16.00
N ILE A 87 16.55 2.12 16.49
CA ILE A 87 15.46 2.06 17.46
C ILE A 87 14.17 1.81 16.68
N PRO A 88 13.38 0.80 17.04
CA PRO A 88 12.11 0.56 16.33
C PRO A 88 11.21 1.78 16.37
N SER A 89 10.52 2.03 15.27
CA SER A 89 9.69 3.22 15.12
C SER A 89 8.24 2.80 14.85
N PRO A 90 7.38 2.85 15.87
CA PRO A 90 5.97 2.55 15.68
C PRO A 90 5.21 3.80 15.27
N GLN A 91 4.24 3.62 14.37
CA GLN A 91 3.37 4.68 13.90
C GLN A 91 1.96 4.15 13.81
N SER A 92 0.98 5.04 13.92
CA SER A 92 -0.41 4.67 13.70
C SER A 92 -0.97 5.60 12.64
N ILE A 93 -1.79 5.04 11.76
CA ILE A 93 -2.39 5.84 10.70
C ILE A 93 -3.77 5.26 10.38
N THR A 94 -4.70 6.15 10.09
CA THR A 94 -6.06 5.79 9.74
C THR A 94 -6.38 6.41 8.39
N PRO A 95 -6.56 5.62 7.33
CA PRO A 95 -7.04 6.19 6.08
C PRO A 95 -8.46 6.72 6.30
N THR A 96 -8.65 8.03 6.14
CA THR A 96 -9.93 8.64 6.49
C THR A 96 -10.65 9.27 5.34
N GLU A 97 -10.04 9.37 4.16
CA GLU A 97 -10.67 9.96 3.00
C GLU A 97 -10.74 8.93 1.90
N LEU A 98 -11.61 9.19 0.94
CA LEU A 98 -11.76 8.28 -0.20
C LEU A 98 -10.60 8.45 -1.15
N ARG A 99 -9.40 8.25 -0.65
CA ARG A 99 -8.18 8.28 -1.44
C ARG A 99 -7.67 6.87 -1.59
N ASP A 100 -7.19 6.57 -2.77
CA ASP A 100 -6.62 5.25 -2.97
C ASP A 100 -5.19 5.16 -2.42
N LYS A 101 -4.57 6.27 -2.02
CA LYS A 101 -3.23 6.25 -1.44
C LYS A 101 -3.07 7.28 -0.33
N ILE A 102 -2.35 6.90 0.71
CA ILE A 102 -2.03 7.82 1.81
C ILE A 102 -0.55 7.64 2.16
N GLU A 103 0.14 8.74 2.34
CA GLU A 103 1.59 8.72 2.55
C GLU A 103 1.94 8.77 4.03
N LEU A 104 2.84 7.88 4.44
CA LEU A 104 3.37 7.85 5.80
C LEU A 104 4.87 7.64 5.72
N ASN A 105 5.64 8.70 5.92
CA ASN A 105 7.09 8.61 5.94
C ASN A 105 7.56 8.39 7.36
N ILE A 106 8.53 7.50 7.52
CA ILE A 106 8.98 7.05 8.84
C ILE A 106 10.43 7.47 9.03
N LYS A 107 10.71 8.12 10.15
CA LYS A 107 12.07 8.49 10.51
C LYS A 107 12.58 7.53 11.59
N MET A 108 13.79 7.03 11.40
CA MET A 108 14.40 6.12 12.35
C MET A 108 15.70 6.69 12.87
N SER A 109 15.95 6.44 14.15
CA SER A 109 17.18 6.87 14.82
C SER A 109 18.05 5.66 15.08
N ARG A 110 19.36 5.85 14.96
CA ARG A 110 20.31 4.78 15.27
C ARG A 110 20.40 4.61 16.78
N ARG A 111 20.67 3.38 17.19
CA ARG A 111 20.95 3.14 18.60
C ARG A 111 22.27 3.78 18.97
N PRO A 112 22.38 4.32 20.18
CA PRO A 112 23.65 4.90 20.65
C PRO A 112 24.72 3.85 20.86
#